data_d6160f93c8081a84198dda441ca57d19
#
_entry.id   d6160f93c8081a84198dda441ca57d19
#
_cell.length_a   1.000
_cell.length_b   1.000
_cell.length_c   1.000
_cell.angle_alpha   90.00
_cell.angle_beta   90.00
_cell.angle_gamma   90.00
#
_symmetry.space_group_name_H-M   'P 1'
#
loop_
_entity.id
_entity.type
_entity.pdbx_description
1 polymer ?
#
loop_
_entity_poly.entity_id
_entity_poly.type
_entity_poly.pdbx_seq_one_letter_code
_entity_poly.pdbx_strand_id
1 'polypeptide(L)'
;MFLDKSRVKPEIILRKNDLITPAVTSLENICKMARISEDMESTTVGGFVFILRPYSSNSIFSIYLLEALCSPTLVEHIKSITNKSGQAFYNIGKERLATVLIPLPPIAEQQKINTIIEELFQKL
;
A
#
# COMPACT_ATOMS: atom_id res chain seq x y z
N MET A 1 4.59 20.88 -2.21
CA MET A 1 4.94 21.29 -3.57
C MET A 1 3.74 21.10 -4.49
N PHE A 2 3.35 22.14 -5.20
CA PHE A 2 2.23 22.08 -6.14
C PHE A 2 2.77 21.82 -7.54
N LEU A 3 2.19 20.83 -8.23
CA LEU A 3 2.50 20.53 -9.61
C LEU A 3 1.45 21.11 -10.53
N ASP A 4 1.86 21.59 -11.68
CA ASP A 4 0.94 21.97 -12.74
C ASP A 4 0.15 20.72 -13.18
N LYS A 5 -1.18 20.86 -13.28
CA LYS A 5 -2.06 19.75 -13.70
C LYS A 5 -1.66 19.13 -15.03
N SER A 6 -1.08 19.93 -15.93
CA SER A 6 -0.62 19.44 -17.25
C SER A 6 0.56 18.46 -17.15
N ARG A 7 1.29 18.47 -16.02
CA ARG A 7 2.44 17.60 -15.80
C ARG A 7 2.11 16.32 -15.05
N VAL A 8 0.88 16.16 -14.58
CA VAL A 8 0.44 15.01 -13.80
C VAL A 8 -0.23 14.00 -14.72
N LYS A 9 0.33 12.80 -14.77
CA LYS A 9 -0.28 11.70 -15.53
C LYS A 9 -1.54 11.22 -14.83
N PRO A 10 -2.62 10.86 -15.57
CA PRO A 10 -3.86 10.38 -14.95
C PRO A 10 -3.67 9.18 -14.04
N GLU A 11 -2.73 8.28 -14.34
CA GLU A 11 -2.48 7.07 -13.56
C GLU A 11 -1.89 7.32 -12.18
N ILE A 12 -1.30 8.51 -11.94
CA ILE A 12 -0.73 8.84 -10.62
C ILE A 12 -1.64 9.72 -9.77
N ILE A 13 -2.83 10.04 -10.27
CA ILE A 13 -3.85 10.72 -9.46
C ILE A 13 -4.46 9.70 -8.52
N LEU A 14 -4.54 10.04 -7.23
CA LEU A 14 -5.03 9.13 -6.21
C LEU A 14 -6.52 8.85 -6.41
N ARG A 15 -6.88 7.58 -6.32
CA ARG A 15 -8.25 7.08 -6.44
C ARG A 15 -8.65 6.31 -5.20
N LYS A 16 -9.95 6.25 -4.95
CA LYS A 16 -10.50 5.39 -3.90
C LYS A 16 -9.96 3.97 -4.04
N ASN A 17 -9.59 3.37 -2.93
CA ASN A 17 -9.02 2.03 -2.82
C ASN A 17 -7.54 1.89 -3.21
N ASP A 18 -6.88 2.97 -3.62
CA ASP A 18 -5.44 2.95 -3.78
C ASP A 18 -4.76 2.78 -2.41
N LEU A 19 -3.67 2.03 -2.40
CA LEU A 19 -2.76 1.97 -1.27
C LEU A 19 -1.52 2.77 -1.61
N ILE A 20 -1.04 3.57 -0.68
CA ILE A 20 0.21 4.31 -0.85
C ILE A 20 1.24 3.85 0.18
N THR A 21 2.49 3.74 -0.25
CA THR A 21 3.59 3.34 0.62
C THR A 21 4.90 3.99 0.16
N PRO A 22 5.80 4.36 1.09
CA PRO A 22 7.10 4.90 0.70
C PRO A 22 7.92 3.87 -0.07
N ALA A 23 8.57 4.30 -1.16
CA ALA A 23 9.48 3.47 -1.93
C ALA A 23 10.91 3.54 -1.39
N VAL A 24 11.30 4.71 -0.86
CA VAL A 24 12.62 4.96 -0.27
C VAL A 24 12.41 5.59 1.10
N THR A 25 12.86 4.91 2.15
CA THR A 25 12.66 5.37 3.53
C THR A 25 13.57 4.59 4.49
N SER A 26 13.49 4.90 5.79
CA SER A 26 14.16 4.10 6.82
C SER A 26 13.55 2.70 6.89
N LEU A 27 14.30 1.73 7.39
CA LEU A 27 13.83 0.34 7.46
C LEU A 27 12.55 0.21 8.29
N GLU A 28 12.43 0.97 9.37
CA GLU A 28 11.22 0.93 10.22
C GLU A 28 9.97 1.46 9.53
N ASN A 29 10.12 2.29 8.50
CA ASN A 29 8.99 2.82 7.74
C ASN A 29 8.66 2.02 6.48
N ILE A 30 9.47 1.01 6.14
CA ILE A 30 9.16 0.10 5.04
C ILE A 30 7.85 -0.63 5.37
N CYS A 31 6.96 -0.71 4.41
CA CYS A 31 5.63 -1.31 4.52
C CYS A 31 4.59 -0.51 5.32
N LYS A 32 4.91 0.70 5.75
CA LYS A 32 3.85 1.58 6.25
C LYS A 32 2.99 2.01 5.08
N MET A 33 1.71 1.71 5.15
CA MET A 33 0.78 1.95 4.05
C MET A 33 -0.46 2.67 4.54
N ALA A 34 -1.07 3.43 3.63
CA ALA A 34 -2.35 4.06 3.86
C ALA A 34 -3.29 3.75 2.68
N ARG A 35 -4.56 3.60 2.96
CA ARG A 35 -5.58 3.40 1.94
C ARG A 35 -6.31 4.72 1.69
N ILE A 36 -6.52 5.03 0.42
CA ILE A 36 -7.27 6.21 -0.01
C ILE A 36 -8.76 5.87 0.06
N SER A 37 -9.50 6.60 0.87
CA SER A 37 -10.92 6.34 1.12
C SER A 37 -11.86 6.98 0.11
N GLU A 38 -11.38 7.99 -0.64
CA GLU A 38 -12.18 8.73 -1.62
C GLU A 38 -11.31 9.10 -2.82
N ASP A 39 -11.94 9.28 -3.98
CA ASP A 39 -11.25 9.81 -5.15
C ASP A 39 -10.72 11.21 -4.87
N MET A 40 -9.49 11.46 -5.28
CA MET A 40 -8.80 12.75 -5.08
C MET A 40 -8.37 13.32 -6.44
N GLU A 41 -9.29 13.93 -7.16
CA GLU A 41 -9.11 14.35 -8.55
C GLU A 41 -7.88 15.23 -8.82
N SER A 42 -7.42 15.96 -7.83
CA SER A 42 -6.27 16.86 -7.98
C SER A 42 -5.09 16.49 -7.09
N THR A 43 -5.10 15.32 -6.48
CA THR A 43 -4.05 14.90 -5.53
C THR A 43 -3.24 13.77 -6.11
N THR A 44 -1.92 13.91 -6.06
CA THR A 44 -0.96 12.89 -6.43
C THR A 44 0.08 12.73 -5.33
N VAL A 45 1.02 11.80 -5.54
CA VAL A 45 2.11 11.53 -4.59
C VAL A 45 3.46 11.95 -5.16
N GLY A 46 4.43 12.14 -4.29
CA GLY A 46 5.81 12.41 -4.70
C GLY A 46 6.50 11.22 -5.34
N GLY A 47 7.69 11.46 -5.92
CA GLY A 47 8.41 10.46 -6.71
C GLY A 47 8.96 9.27 -5.91
N PHE A 48 8.97 9.32 -4.57
CA PHE A 48 9.45 8.24 -3.71
C PHE A 48 8.31 7.51 -3.01
N VAL A 49 7.11 7.55 -3.57
CA VAL A 49 5.93 6.88 -3.04
C VAL A 49 5.34 6.00 -4.14
N PHE A 50 5.04 4.74 -3.79
CA PHE A 50 4.33 3.83 -4.67
C PHE A 50 2.83 3.95 -4.47
N ILE A 51 2.11 3.83 -5.57
CA ILE A 51 0.66 3.65 -5.58
C ILE A 51 0.40 2.19 -5.95
N LEU A 52 -0.21 1.44 -5.03
CA LEU A 52 -0.66 0.08 -5.29
C LEU A 52 -2.15 0.14 -5.58
N ARG A 53 -2.50 -0.05 -6.83
CA ARG A 53 -3.89 0.07 -7.29
C ARG A 53 -4.47 -1.30 -7.58
N PRO A 54 -5.41 -1.79 -6.75
CA PRO A 54 -6.08 -3.05 -7.04
C PRO A 54 -6.86 -2.99 -8.34
N TYR A 55 -6.91 -4.09 -9.08
CA TYR A 55 -7.74 -4.18 -10.27
C TYR A 55 -9.23 -4.17 -9.92
N SER A 56 -9.58 -4.67 -8.74
CA SER A 56 -10.96 -4.67 -8.27
C SER A 56 -11.31 -3.32 -7.65
N SER A 57 -12.48 -2.78 -7.98
CA SER A 57 -13.04 -1.60 -7.33
C SER A 57 -13.72 -1.90 -6.00
N ASN A 58 -13.71 -3.16 -5.55
CA ASN A 58 -14.34 -3.58 -4.31
C ASN A 58 -13.53 -3.15 -3.09
N SER A 59 -14.13 -2.34 -2.22
CA SER A 59 -13.47 -1.85 -1.01
C SER A 59 -13.09 -2.96 -0.04
N ILE A 60 -13.84 -4.07 -0.02
CA ILE A 60 -13.51 -5.24 0.82
C ILE A 60 -12.12 -5.76 0.44
N PHE A 61 -11.86 -5.91 -0.85
CA PHE A 61 -10.55 -6.37 -1.33
C PHE A 61 -9.42 -5.38 -0.96
N SER A 62 -9.63 -4.10 -1.16
CA SER A 62 -8.62 -3.08 -0.84
C SER A 62 -8.29 -3.07 0.65
N ILE A 63 -9.29 -3.13 1.52
CA ILE A 63 -9.10 -3.19 2.97
C ILE A 63 -8.34 -4.46 3.36
N TYR A 64 -8.74 -5.61 2.82
CA TYR A 64 -8.05 -6.87 3.04
C TYR A 64 -6.60 -6.81 2.59
N LEU A 65 -6.33 -6.25 1.41
CA LEU A 65 -4.99 -6.12 0.87
C LEU A 65 -4.09 -5.28 1.79
N LEU A 66 -4.60 -4.18 2.31
CA LEU A 66 -3.87 -3.36 3.28
C LEU A 66 -3.51 -4.17 4.53
N GLU A 67 -4.46 -4.91 5.09
CA GLU A 67 -4.24 -5.74 6.27
C GLU A 67 -3.23 -6.84 6.01
N ALA A 68 -3.31 -7.49 4.86
CA ALA A 68 -2.38 -8.56 4.48
C ALA A 68 -0.96 -8.02 4.32
N LEU A 69 -0.80 -6.92 3.61
CA LEU A 69 0.52 -6.32 3.37
C LEU A 69 1.14 -5.74 4.63
N CYS A 70 0.34 -5.34 5.60
CA CYS A 70 0.80 -4.84 6.90
C CYS A 70 0.91 -5.95 7.96
N SER A 71 0.64 -7.20 7.60
CA SER A 71 0.82 -8.32 8.53
C SER A 71 2.30 -8.53 8.85
N PRO A 72 2.64 -8.97 10.08
CA PRO A 72 4.04 -9.15 10.47
C PRO A 72 4.83 -10.05 9.52
N THR A 73 4.24 -11.12 9.05
CA THR A 73 4.89 -12.07 8.12
C THR A 73 5.26 -11.40 6.80
N LEU A 74 4.34 -10.68 6.19
CA LEU A 74 4.60 -10.00 4.92
C LEU A 74 5.53 -8.80 5.09
N VAL A 75 5.38 -8.04 6.16
CA VAL A 75 6.29 -6.92 6.47
C VAL A 75 7.73 -7.45 6.60
N GLU A 76 7.95 -8.53 7.34
CA GLU A 76 9.28 -9.12 7.48
C GLU A 76 9.82 -9.59 6.14
N HIS A 77 9.00 -10.24 5.32
CA HIS A 77 9.40 -10.68 3.99
C HIS A 77 9.78 -9.49 3.10
N ILE A 78 8.96 -8.45 3.04
CA ILE A 78 9.24 -7.27 2.20
C ILE A 78 10.51 -6.57 2.67
N LYS A 79 10.73 -6.44 3.98
CA LYS A 79 11.98 -5.89 4.50
C LYS A 79 13.18 -6.72 4.07
N SER A 80 13.04 -8.03 4.00
CA SER A 80 14.14 -8.94 3.61
C SER A 80 14.55 -8.79 2.16
N ILE A 81 13.66 -8.32 1.29
CA ILE A 81 13.93 -8.14 -0.15
C ILE A 81 14.24 -6.70 -0.53
N THR A 82 14.27 -5.78 0.44
CA THR A 82 14.63 -4.38 0.16
C THR A 82 16.13 -4.21 0.07
N ASN A 83 16.57 -3.27 -0.76
CA ASN A 83 17.98 -2.91 -0.88
C ASN A 83 18.30 -1.72 -0.01
N LYS A 84 19.44 -1.79 0.67
CA LYS A 84 19.99 -0.64 1.37
C LYS A 84 20.53 0.37 0.35
N SER A 85 20.04 1.60 0.42
CA SER A 85 20.47 2.72 -0.42
C SER A 85 21.01 3.81 0.48
N GLY A 86 22.33 3.93 0.57
CA GLY A 86 22.99 4.85 1.50
C GLY A 86 23.01 4.29 2.93
N GLN A 87 23.34 5.15 3.92
CA GLN A 87 23.55 4.72 5.30
C GLN A 87 22.25 4.53 6.08
N ALA A 88 21.21 5.29 5.76
CA ALA A 88 19.97 5.34 6.55
C ALA A 88 18.72 5.00 5.74
N PHE A 89 18.84 4.78 4.45
CA PHE A 89 17.69 4.58 3.57
C PHE A 89 17.69 3.20 2.94
N TYR A 90 16.48 2.69 2.73
CA TYR A 90 16.22 1.43 2.06
C TYR A 90 15.28 1.69 0.89
N ASN A 91 15.46 0.94 -0.18
CA ASN A 91 14.67 1.08 -1.40
C ASN A 91 13.97 -0.24 -1.71
N ILE A 92 12.64 -0.21 -1.79
CA ILE A 92 11.87 -1.33 -2.31
C ILE A 92 11.85 -1.19 -3.84
N GLY A 93 12.52 -2.11 -4.55
CA GLY A 93 12.41 -2.14 -6.00
C GLY A 93 11.00 -2.50 -6.43
N LYS A 94 10.45 -1.78 -7.40
CA LYS A 94 9.13 -2.07 -7.96
C LYS A 94 9.00 -3.52 -8.41
N GLU A 95 10.03 -4.04 -9.08
CA GLU A 95 10.07 -5.41 -9.59
C GLU A 95 10.06 -6.44 -8.45
N ARG A 96 10.78 -6.15 -7.36
CA ARG A 96 10.79 -7.03 -6.20
C ARG A 96 9.47 -7.01 -5.45
N LEU A 97 8.87 -5.85 -5.28
CA LEU A 97 7.55 -5.74 -4.66
C LEU A 97 6.52 -6.54 -5.44
N ALA A 98 6.62 -6.55 -6.77
CA ALA A 98 5.73 -7.31 -7.64
C ALA A 98 5.85 -8.84 -7.48
N THR A 99 6.91 -9.35 -6.85
CA THR A 99 7.08 -10.79 -6.59
C THR A 99 6.43 -11.26 -5.30
N VAL A 100 5.93 -10.34 -4.48
CA VAL A 100 5.33 -10.70 -3.19
C VAL A 100 4.02 -11.44 -3.40
N LEU A 101 3.91 -12.63 -2.80
CA LEU A 101 2.72 -13.45 -2.87
C LEU A 101 1.81 -13.15 -1.68
N ILE A 102 0.55 -12.93 -1.97
CA ILE A 102 -0.47 -12.61 -0.96
C ILE A 102 -1.53 -13.70 -0.99
N PRO A 103 -1.90 -14.28 0.18
CA PRO A 103 -3.03 -15.18 0.23
C PRO A 103 -4.30 -14.48 -0.24
N LEU A 104 -5.03 -15.08 -1.13
CA LEU A 104 -6.23 -14.48 -1.72
C LEU A 104 -7.44 -15.38 -1.51
N PRO A 105 -8.07 -15.35 -0.32
CA PRO A 105 -9.28 -16.11 -0.08
C PRO A 105 -10.47 -15.51 -0.85
N PRO A 106 -11.59 -16.24 -0.97
CA PRO A 106 -12.80 -15.69 -1.55
C PRO A 106 -13.25 -14.40 -0.86
N ILE A 107 -13.99 -13.56 -1.57
CA ILE A 107 -14.38 -12.24 -1.06
C ILE A 107 -15.16 -12.31 0.25
N ALA A 108 -15.99 -13.33 0.44
CA ALA A 108 -16.72 -13.52 1.70
C ALA A 108 -15.79 -13.77 2.88
N GLU A 109 -14.71 -14.51 2.67
CA GLU A 109 -13.67 -14.73 3.68
C GLU A 109 -12.90 -13.44 3.97
N GLN A 110 -12.58 -12.68 2.93
CA GLN A 110 -11.92 -11.37 3.09
C GLN A 110 -12.77 -10.46 3.97
N GLN A 111 -14.08 -10.42 3.75
CA GLN A 111 -14.97 -9.60 4.55
C GLN A 111 -15.00 -10.02 6.02
N LYS A 112 -15.02 -11.33 6.28
CA LYS A 112 -14.96 -11.85 7.66
C LYS A 112 -13.67 -11.45 8.35
N ILE A 113 -12.54 -11.55 7.65
CA ILE A 113 -11.24 -11.16 8.17
C ILE A 113 -11.23 -9.67 8.50
N ASN A 114 -11.70 -8.82 7.57
CA ASN A 114 -11.79 -7.38 7.77
C ASN A 114 -12.62 -7.04 9.02
N THR A 115 -13.78 -7.68 9.16
CA THR A 115 -14.69 -7.45 10.28
C THR A 115 -14.05 -7.84 11.62
N ILE A 116 -13.39 -9.00 11.67
CA ILE A 116 -12.72 -9.48 12.89
C ILE A 116 -11.60 -8.53 13.30
N ILE A 117 -10.78 -8.09 12.35
CA ILE A 117 -9.68 -7.17 12.64
C ILE A 117 -10.23 -5.83 13.14
N GLU A 118 -11.25 -5.29 12.50
CA GLU A 118 -11.89 -4.05 12.93
C GLU A 118 -12.44 -4.15 14.36
N GLU A 119 -13.13 -5.24 14.68
CA GLU A 119 -13.66 -5.49 16.02
C GLU A 119 -12.56 -5.59 17.07
N LEU A 120 -11.44 -6.24 16.74
CA LEU A 120 -10.30 -6.35 17.65
C LEU A 120 -9.67 -4.98 17.92
N PHE A 121 -9.51 -4.14 16.91
CA PHE A 121 -8.97 -2.79 17.10
C PHE A 121 -9.91 -1.89 17.91
N GLN A 122 -11.21 -2.05 17.79
CA GLN A 122 -12.16 -1.29 18.59
C GLN A 122 -12.11 -1.61 20.08
N LYS A 123 -11.62 -2.80 20.44
CA LYS A 123 -11.49 -3.24 21.85
C LYS A 123 -10.18 -2.79 22.51
N LEU A 124 -9.27 -2.25 21.74
CA LEU A 124 -8.03 -1.71 22.25
C LEU A 124 -8.24 -0.27 22.73
#